data_6717d7818dd8d8f0283a4f04338d7b1f
#
_entry.id   6717d7818dd8d8f0283a4f04338d7b1f
#
_cell.length_a   1.000
_cell.length_b   1.000
_cell.length_c   1.000
_cell.angle_alpha   90.00
_cell.angle_beta   90.00
_cell.angle_gamma   90.00
#
_symmetry.space_group_name_H-M   'P 1'
#
loop_
_entity.id
_entity.type
_entity.pdbx_description
1 polymer ?
#
loop_
_entity_poly.entity_id
_entity_poly.type
_entity_poly.pdbx_seq_one_letter_code
_entity_poly.pdbx_strand_id
1 'polypeptide(L)'
;MPNYNVSVKSSNYQVLSEPQKKYNVGVNYEIPSKYLQYGNEILNTTNWVFDGTTTGFPLVDNAGDVYTPVNDQQLIVAIDGLVQVPGIDYTVSGTNIVFTNGPTSGQKVYVVALSTTADLTRTINFVVDAGSNPMSSGVKGDMTLDVTGKIISWTLIADQAGQMQFDIKKTDYANFPNFSSICGTEKPTLGNISVGSSERINRDTNLTTWNTNLNAGDILQFEIIYSLNIQRCVVSMKLAL
;
A
#
# COMPACT_ATOMS: atom_id res chain seq x y z
N MET A 1 -0.21 22.78 -19.27
CA MET A 1 -0.96 21.92 -18.33
C MET A 1 -2.28 22.58 -18.03
N PRO A 2 -3.42 21.92 -18.23
CA PRO A 2 -4.71 22.53 -17.93
C PRO A 2 -4.93 22.55 -16.41
N ASN A 3 -5.17 23.76 -15.87
CA ASN A 3 -5.57 23.93 -14.48
C ASN A 3 -7.04 23.51 -14.33
N TYR A 4 -7.31 22.48 -13.55
CA TYR A 4 -8.66 22.13 -13.14
C TYR A 4 -8.98 22.81 -11.81
N ASN A 5 -9.85 23.82 -11.85
CA ASN A 5 -10.46 24.37 -10.63
C ASN A 5 -11.68 23.53 -10.27
N VAL A 6 -11.59 22.78 -9.19
CA VAL A 6 -12.75 22.10 -8.61
C VAL A 6 -13.38 23.04 -7.58
N SER A 7 -14.51 23.65 -7.89
CA SER A 7 -15.32 24.38 -6.91
C SER A 7 -16.36 23.45 -6.30
N VAL A 8 -16.24 23.14 -5.02
CA VAL A 8 -17.29 22.46 -4.26
C VAL A 8 -18.30 23.51 -3.80
N LYS A 9 -19.53 23.46 -4.32
CA LYS A 9 -20.64 24.25 -3.78
C LYS A 9 -21.08 23.64 -2.44
N SER A 10 -20.85 24.34 -1.35
CA SER A 10 -21.44 24.00 -0.05
C SER A 10 -22.92 24.41 -0.04
N SER A 11 -23.82 23.49 0.22
CA SER A 11 -25.20 23.78 0.59
C SER A 11 -25.22 24.29 2.03
N ASN A 12 -25.85 25.48 2.21
CA ASN A 12 -25.96 26.17 3.50
C ASN A 12 -26.84 25.37 4.47
N TYR A 13 -26.23 24.89 5.56
CA TYR A 13 -26.93 24.66 6.81
C TYR A 13 -26.46 25.70 7.83
N GLN A 14 -27.34 26.64 8.22
CA GLN A 14 -27.10 27.51 9.35
C GLN A 14 -27.43 26.75 10.63
N VAL A 15 -26.41 26.44 11.42
CA VAL A 15 -26.56 26.18 12.84
C VAL A 15 -25.95 27.36 13.58
N LEU A 16 -26.82 28.10 14.25
CA LEU A 16 -26.44 29.22 15.13
C LEU A 16 -25.83 28.64 16.40
N SER A 17 -24.52 28.82 16.64
CA SER A 17 -23.89 29.13 17.92
C SER A 17 -22.37 28.96 17.84
N GLU A 18 -21.67 30.04 18.22
CA GLU A 18 -20.25 30.25 18.55
C GLU A 18 -19.25 30.40 17.38
N PRO A 19 -18.21 31.25 17.58
CA PRO A 19 -17.27 31.57 16.50
C PRO A 19 -16.45 30.33 16.13
N GLN A 20 -16.79 29.74 15.01
CA GLN A 20 -16.10 28.61 14.42
C GLN A 20 -14.66 29.02 14.04
N LYS A 21 -13.67 28.47 14.70
CA LYS A 21 -12.30 28.47 14.20
C LYS A 21 -12.29 27.77 12.85
N LYS A 22 -12.10 28.52 11.76
CA LYS A 22 -11.87 27.95 10.44
C LYS A 22 -10.51 27.25 10.44
N TYR A 23 -10.54 25.93 10.42
CA TYR A 23 -9.36 25.14 10.10
C TYR A 23 -9.32 24.96 8.58
N ASN A 24 -8.36 25.60 7.91
CA ASN A 24 -8.04 25.27 6.54
C ASN A 24 -7.22 23.98 6.57
N VAL A 25 -7.85 22.85 6.33
CA VAL A 25 -7.15 21.61 6.04
C VAL A 25 -6.82 21.61 4.55
N GLY A 26 -5.65 22.09 4.22
CA GLY A 26 -5.07 21.88 2.90
C GLY A 26 -4.58 20.43 2.80
N VAL A 27 -5.35 19.55 2.17
CA VAL A 27 -4.85 18.24 1.78
C VAL A 27 -4.13 18.40 0.45
N ASN A 28 -2.83 18.65 0.50
CA ASN A 28 -1.98 18.50 -0.67
C ASN A 28 -1.82 17.01 -0.95
N TYR A 29 -2.63 16.48 -1.82
CA TYR A 29 -2.38 15.19 -2.45
C TYR A 29 -1.39 15.41 -3.60
N GLU A 30 -0.12 15.44 -3.30
CA GLU A 30 0.90 15.11 -4.30
C GLU A 30 0.94 13.58 -4.38
N ILE A 31 0.25 13.02 -5.36
CA ILE A 31 0.53 11.63 -5.77
C ILE A 31 1.91 11.71 -6.43
N PRO A 32 2.96 11.13 -5.83
CA PRO A 32 4.26 11.10 -6.49
C PRO A 32 4.06 10.46 -7.85
N SER A 33 4.45 11.13 -8.93
CA SER A 33 4.33 10.65 -10.31
C SER A 33 4.93 9.25 -10.52
N LYS A 34 5.81 8.84 -9.64
CA LYS A 34 6.43 7.51 -9.56
C LYS A 34 5.43 6.35 -9.34
N TYR A 35 4.22 6.61 -8.85
CA TYR A 35 3.20 5.57 -8.59
C TYR A 35 2.09 5.50 -9.65
N LEU A 36 2.17 6.32 -10.71
CA LEU A 36 1.17 6.36 -11.78
C LEU A 36 1.66 5.81 -13.11
N GLN A 37 2.82 5.17 -13.16
CA GLN A 37 3.28 4.50 -14.38
C GLN A 37 2.57 3.14 -14.53
N TYR A 38 1.32 3.20 -14.95
CA TYR A 38 0.57 2.05 -15.47
C TYR A 38 0.83 1.90 -16.97
N GLY A 39 2.06 1.62 -17.36
CA GLY A 39 2.39 1.48 -18.76
C GLY A 39 3.81 0.98 -18.97
N ASN A 40 4.03 0.30 -20.08
CA ASN A 40 5.37 0.00 -20.53
C ASN A 40 6.08 1.30 -20.89
N GLU A 41 7.34 1.44 -20.50
CA GLU A 41 8.15 2.62 -20.77
C GLU A 41 9.35 2.27 -21.64
N ILE A 42 9.64 3.14 -22.60
CA ILE A 42 10.88 3.05 -23.39
C ILE A 42 11.98 3.70 -22.57
N LEU A 43 13.01 2.93 -22.24
CA LEU A 43 14.15 3.45 -21.51
C LEU A 43 15.07 4.26 -22.42
N ASN A 44 15.75 5.23 -21.83
CA ASN A 44 16.67 6.11 -22.53
C ASN A 44 18.02 5.44 -22.77
N THR A 45 18.34 5.17 -24.02
CA THR A 45 19.61 4.56 -24.44
C THR A 45 20.56 5.53 -25.16
N THR A 46 20.24 6.84 -25.20
CA THR A 46 20.98 7.84 -25.98
C THR A 46 22.43 8.02 -25.55
N ASN A 47 22.74 7.77 -24.29
CA ASN A 47 24.09 7.88 -23.74
C ASN A 47 24.88 6.57 -23.79
N TRP A 48 24.34 5.50 -24.37
CA TRP A 48 25.03 4.24 -24.52
C TRP A 48 26.00 4.31 -25.71
N VAL A 49 27.24 3.90 -25.45
CA VAL A 49 28.29 3.86 -26.50
C VAL A 49 28.55 2.41 -26.83
N PHE A 50 28.26 2.02 -28.08
CA PHE A 50 28.46 0.66 -28.58
C PHE A 50 29.82 0.60 -29.29
N ASP A 51 30.72 -0.19 -28.72
CA ASP A 51 32.11 -0.34 -29.19
C ASP A 51 32.50 -1.81 -29.49
N GLY A 52 31.53 -2.74 -29.32
CA GLY A 52 31.75 -4.17 -29.50
C GLY A 52 32.40 -4.86 -28.29
N THR A 53 32.77 -4.11 -27.26
CA THR A 53 33.45 -4.63 -26.06
C THR A 53 32.74 -4.31 -24.75
N THR A 54 32.16 -3.13 -24.67
CA THR A 54 31.34 -2.71 -23.52
C THR A 54 30.06 -3.51 -23.47
N THR A 55 29.81 -4.21 -22.37
CA THR A 55 28.61 -5.05 -22.18
C THR A 55 27.60 -4.47 -21.20
N GLY A 56 28.02 -3.62 -20.25
CA GLY A 56 27.18 -3.09 -19.18
C GLY A 56 26.72 -1.66 -19.47
N PHE A 57 25.38 -1.42 -19.37
CA PHE A 57 24.81 -0.10 -19.62
C PHE A 57 23.79 0.25 -18.54
N PRO A 58 23.77 1.52 -18.05
CA PRO A 58 22.84 1.94 -17.03
C PRO A 58 21.42 2.02 -17.60
N LEU A 59 20.45 1.55 -16.83
CA LEU A 59 19.02 1.66 -17.14
C LEU A 59 18.50 2.97 -16.54
N VAL A 60 18.07 3.89 -17.40
CA VAL A 60 17.48 5.16 -17.01
C VAL A 60 16.20 5.42 -17.82
N ASP A 61 15.26 6.09 -17.21
CA ASP A 61 14.05 6.53 -17.88
C ASP A 61 14.28 7.80 -18.73
N ASN A 62 13.23 8.31 -19.39
CA ASN A 62 13.33 9.52 -20.18
C ASN A 62 13.45 10.81 -19.36
N ALA A 63 13.19 10.76 -18.06
CA ALA A 63 13.42 11.87 -17.14
C ALA A 63 14.87 11.91 -16.61
N GLY A 64 15.64 10.82 -16.83
CA GLY A 64 16.99 10.64 -16.33
C GLY A 64 17.05 9.95 -14.99
N ASP A 65 15.94 9.46 -14.48
CA ASP A 65 15.89 8.71 -13.24
C ASP A 65 16.32 7.26 -13.44
N VAL A 66 17.00 6.70 -12.44
CA VAL A 66 17.49 5.32 -12.49
C VAL A 66 16.32 4.34 -12.46
N TYR A 67 16.29 3.44 -13.45
CA TYR A 67 15.34 2.33 -13.49
C TYR A 67 15.99 1.05 -12.92
N THR A 68 15.29 0.38 -12.02
CA THR A 68 15.77 -0.86 -11.38
C THR A 68 14.77 -1.99 -11.63
N PRO A 69 14.98 -2.86 -12.62
CA PRO A 69 14.13 -4.03 -12.83
C PRO A 69 14.34 -5.08 -11.73
N VAL A 70 13.31 -5.86 -11.44
CA VAL A 70 13.40 -6.96 -10.47
C VAL A 70 14.16 -8.16 -11.06
N ASN A 71 14.03 -8.37 -12.37
CA ASN A 71 14.71 -9.43 -13.12
C ASN A 71 14.81 -9.08 -14.62
N ASP A 72 15.53 -9.89 -15.37
CA ASP A 72 15.77 -9.73 -16.82
C ASP A 72 14.50 -9.78 -17.63
N GLN A 73 13.47 -10.52 -17.19
CA GLN A 73 12.19 -10.69 -17.89
C GLN A 73 11.30 -9.44 -17.87
N GLN A 74 11.66 -8.45 -17.06
CA GLN A 74 10.97 -7.15 -17.04
C GLN A 74 11.36 -6.22 -18.18
N LEU A 75 12.33 -6.62 -18.99
CA LEU A 75 12.78 -5.85 -20.13
C LEU A 75 12.45 -6.59 -21.44
N ILE A 76 11.97 -5.85 -22.43
CA ILE A 76 12.03 -6.28 -23.82
C ILE A 76 13.17 -5.51 -24.46
N VAL A 77 14.18 -6.22 -24.92
CA VAL A 77 15.38 -5.64 -25.52
C VAL A 77 15.45 -6.05 -26.98
N ALA A 78 15.71 -5.11 -27.88
CA ALA A 78 15.93 -5.40 -29.28
C ALA A 78 17.20 -4.67 -29.75
N ILE A 79 18.05 -5.38 -30.52
CA ILE A 79 19.22 -4.83 -31.21
C ILE A 79 18.96 -4.94 -32.72
N ASP A 80 18.99 -3.81 -33.43
CA ASP A 80 18.67 -3.71 -34.85
C ASP A 80 17.35 -4.40 -35.24
N GLY A 81 16.37 -4.36 -34.33
CA GLY A 81 15.05 -4.98 -34.51
C GLY A 81 14.97 -6.45 -34.13
N LEU A 82 16.08 -7.10 -33.75
CA LEU A 82 16.08 -8.49 -33.26
C LEU A 82 15.91 -8.49 -31.75
N VAL A 83 14.84 -9.17 -31.28
CA VAL A 83 14.57 -9.31 -29.83
C VAL A 83 15.63 -10.22 -29.22
N GLN A 84 16.17 -9.78 -28.10
CA GLN A 84 17.17 -10.48 -27.30
C GLN A 84 16.49 -11.32 -26.22
N VAL A 85 17.03 -12.51 -25.93
CA VAL A 85 16.46 -13.45 -24.97
C VAL A 85 16.99 -13.17 -23.57
N PRO A 86 16.10 -12.89 -22.58
CA PRO A 86 16.52 -12.66 -21.19
C PRO A 86 17.24 -13.90 -20.61
N GLY A 87 18.32 -13.66 -19.86
CA GLY A 87 19.14 -14.73 -19.26
C GLY A 87 20.08 -15.45 -20.24
N ILE A 88 19.99 -15.17 -21.57
CA ILE A 88 20.89 -15.76 -22.58
C ILE A 88 21.70 -14.65 -23.26
N ASP A 89 21.01 -13.69 -23.90
CA ASP A 89 21.65 -12.60 -24.63
C ASP A 89 21.98 -11.43 -23.73
N TYR A 90 21.23 -11.26 -22.65
CA TYR A 90 21.50 -10.26 -21.60
C TYR A 90 21.01 -10.73 -20.24
N THR A 91 21.54 -10.11 -19.20
CA THR A 91 21.08 -10.22 -17.80
C THR A 91 20.91 -8.82 -17.20
N VAL A 92 20.31 -8.73 -16.02
CA VAL A 92 20.22 -7.49 -15.24
C VAL A 92 21.07 -7.62 -13.97
N SER A 93 21.88 -6.60 -13.69
CA SER A 93 22.68 -6.51 -12.47
C SER A 93 22.43 -5.16 -11.80
N GLY A 94 21.57 -5.15 -10.78
CA GLY A 94 21.15 -3.93 -10.11
C GLY A 94 20.44 -2.98 -11.05
N THR A 95 21.06 -1.84 -11.32
CA THR A 95 20.54 -0.77 -12.21
C THR A 95 21.07 -0.85 -13.64
N ASN A 96 21.80 -1.91 -13.98
CA ASN A 96 22.41 -2.07 -15.29
C ASN A 96 21.86 -3.29 -16.02
N ILE A 97 21.72 -3.16 -17.36
CA ILE A 97 21.65 -4.30 -18.27
C ILE A 97 23.08 -4.72 -18.64
N VAL A 98 23.31 -6.01 -18.71
CA VAL A 98 24.62 -6.58 -19.10
C VAL A 98 24.40 -7.55 -20.25
N PHE A 99 24.90 -7.20 -21.44
CA PHE A 99 24.82 -8.05 -22.62
C PHE A 99 25.91 -9.17 -22.57
N THR A 100 25.58 -10.33 -23.06
CA THR A 100 26.53 -11.45 -23.21
C THR A 100 27.62 -11.09 -24.22
N ASN A 101 27.24 -10.38 -25.30
CA ASN A 101 28.17 -9.82 -26.28
C ASN A 101 27.92 -8.32 -26.39
N GLY A 102 28.97 -7.52 -26.32
CA GLY A 102 28.88 -6.06 -26.43
C GLY A 102 28.31 -5.64 -27.79
N PRO A 103 27.27 -4.79 -27.82
CA PRO A 103 26.75 -4.24 -29.07
C PRO A 103 27.82 -3.47 -29.82
N THR A 104 27.87 -3.65 -31.16
CA THR A 104 28.91 -3.02 -32.00
C THR A 104 28.49 -1.62 -32.44
N SER A 105 29.49 -0.82 -32.81
CA SER A 105 29.25 0.55 -33.26
C SER A 105 28.30 0.59 -34.46
N GLY A 106 27.31 1.49 -34.39
CA GLY A 106 26.27 1.65 -35.41
C GLY A 106 24.99 0.84 -35.16
N GLN A 107 25.00 -0.13 -34.27
CA GLN A 107 23.80 -0.85 -33.87
C GLN A 107 22.85 0.05 -33.08
N LYS A 108 21.56 -0.20 -33.25
CA LYS A 108 20.50 0.49 -32.50
C LYS A 108 19.91 -0.45 -31.48
N VAL A 109 19.91 -0.02 -30.23
CA VAL A 109 19.27 -0.74 -29.13
C VAL A 109 17.99 -0.05 -28.73
N TYR A 110 16.95 -0.85 -28.48
CA TYR A 110 15.67 -0.43 -27.99
C TYR A 110 15.31 -1.25 -26.76
N VAL A 111 15.03 -0.58 -25.64
CA VAL A 111 14.69 -1.23 -24.38
C VAL A 111 13.34 -0.72 -23.91
N VAL A 112 12.41 -1.65 -23.70
CA VAL A 112 11.11 -1.38 -23.08
C VAL A 112 11.11 -2.00 -21.70
N ALA A 113 10.92 -1.17 -20.70
CA ALA A 113 10.59 -1.61 -19.36
C ALA A 113 9.11 -2.01 -19.33
N LEU A 114 8.84 -3.27 -19.00
CA LEU A 114 7.49 -3.72 -18.75
C LEU A 114 7.03 -3.19 -17.41
N SER A 115 5.80 -2.69 -17.34
CA SER A 115 5.24 -2.22 -16.08
C SER A 115 5.26 -3.38 -15.07
N THR A 116 5.97 -3.16 -13.99
CA THR A 116 5.81 -4.01 -12.80
C THR A 116 4.53 -3.58 -12.11
N THR A 117 3.74 -4.53 -11.68
CA THR A 117 2.76 -4.26 -10.64
C THR A 117 3.53 -3.75 -9.44
N ALA A 118 3.53 -2.41 -9.25
CA ALA A 118 4.02 -1.82 -8.01
C ALA A 118 3.38 -2.56 -6.85
N ASP A 119 4.10 -2.62 -5.74
CA ASP A 119 3.65 -3.15 -4.45
C ASP A 119 2.13 -3.04 -4.30
N LEU A 120 1.41 -4.08 -4.70
CA LEU A 120 -0.05 -4.09 -4.63
C LEU A 120 -0.43 -4.27 -3.16
N THR A 121 -0.25 -3.22 -2.38
CA THR A 121 -0.71 -3.19 -1.01
C THR A 121 -1.87 -2.24 -0.86
N ARG A 122 -2.85 -2.63 -0.04
CA ARG A 122 -3.94 -1.76 0.38
C ARG A 122 -4.00 -1.71 1.90
N THR A 123 -4.50 -0.60 2.42
CA THR A 123 -4.75 -0.45 3.86
C THR A 123 -6.24 -0.31 4.08
N ILE A 124 -6.79 -1.17 4.92
CA ILE A 124 -8.15 -1.07 5.45
C ILE A 124 -8.07 -0.35 6.78
N ASN A 125 -8.77 0.76 6.93
CA ASN A 125 -8.84 1.53 8.17
C ASN A 125 -10.26 1.47 8.73
N PHE A 126 -10.38 1.04 9.97
CA PHE A 126 -11.63 1.09 10.72
C PHE A 126 -11.49 2.07 11.89
N VAL A 127 -12.28 3.12 11.88
CA VAL A 127 -12.25 4.19 12.88
C VAL A 127 -13.41 4.00 13.84
N VAL A 128 -13.10 4.03 15.14
CA VAL A 128 -14.11 4.07 16.20
C VAL A 128 -13.96 5.37 16.97
N ASP A 129 -15.06 6.10 17.13
CA ASP A 129 -15.11 7.35 17.89
C ASP A 129 -16.32 7.30 18.84
N ALA A 130 -16.06 7.40 20.12
CA ALA A 130 -17.08 7.44 21.18
C ALA A 130 -17.37 8.88 21.67
N GLY A 131 -16.90 9.89 20.93
CA GLY A 131 -16.99 11.29 21.32
C GLY A 131 -16.11 11.59 22.52
N SER A 132 -16.70 12.20 23.54
CA SER A 132 -15.99 12.53 24.80
C SER A 132 -16.05 11.42 25.87
N ASN A 133 -16.66 10.28 25.56
CA ASN A 133 -16.78 9.16 26.51
C ASN A 133 -15.73 8.08 26.22
N PRO A 134 -15.26 7.37 27.24
CA PRO A 134 -14.47 6.15 27.02
C PRO A 134 -15.22 5.14 26.17
N MET A 135 -14.52 4.44 25.29
CA MET A 135 -15.13 3.39 24.48
C MET A 135 -15.63 2.24 25.32
N SER A 136 -16.82 1.76 25.02
CA SER A 136 -17.36 0.51 25.59
C SER A 136 -16.86 -0.72 24.82
N SER A 137 -16.92 -1.91 25.42
CA SER A 137 -16.75 -3.19 24.73
C SER A 137 -17.91 -3.49 23.77
N GLY A 138 -17.76 -4.53 22.96
CA GLY A 138 -18.77 -5.02 22.01
C GLY A 138 -18.48 -4.65 20.56
N VAL A 139 -19.36 -5.09 19.68
CA VAL A 139 -19.27 -4.87 18.22
C VAL A 139 -19.42 -3.38 17.91
N LYS A 140 -18.56 -2.88 17.02
CA LYS A 140 -18.52 -1.47 16.60
C LYS A 140 -18.99 -1.27 15.17
N GLY A 141 -18.97 -2.30 14.36
CA GLY A 141 -19.51 -2.26 13.02
C GLY A 141 -18.98 -3.40 12.15
N ASP A 142 -19.62 -3.52 11.01
CA ASP A 142 -19.29 -4.47 9.97
C ASP A 142 -18.89 -3.72 8.69
N MET A 143 -18.07 -4.33 7.86
CA MET A 143 -17.73 -3.82 6.53
C MET A 143 -17.55 -4.95 5.53
N THR A 144 -17.98 -4.73 4.30
CA THR A 144 -17.73 -5.64 3.19
C THR A 144 -16.42 -5.30 2.52
N LEU A 145 -15.71 -6.32 2.03
CA LEU A 145 -14.49 -6.18 1.27
C LEU A 145 -14.76 -6.23 -0.24
N ASP A 146 -14.13 -5.33 -0.97
CA ASP A 146 -14.15 -5.29 -2.45
C ASP A 146 -12.86 -5.84 -3.08
N VAL A 147 -11.91 -6.28 -2.25
CA VAL A 147 -10.57 -6.74 -2.67
C VAL A 147 -10.24 -8.10 -2.07
N THR A 148 -9.48 -8.89 -2.84
CA THR A 148 -8.85 -10.12 -2.37
C THR A 148 -7.40 -9.85 -2.04
N GLY A 149 -6.89 -10.38 -0.93
CA GLY A 149 -5.51 -10.17 -0.53
C GLY A 149 -5.16 -10.88 0.77
N LYS A 150 -3.89 -10.71 1.18
CA LYS A 150 -3.37 -11.29 2.42
C LYS A 150 -3.01 -10.20 3.41
N ILE A 151 -3.53 -10.25 4.63
CA ILE A 151 -3.12 -9.33 5.72
C ILE A 151 -1.66 -9.59 6.05
N ILE A 152 -0.83 -8.54 6.01
CA ILE A 152 0.61 -8.60 6.30
C ILE A 152 1.00 -7.83 7.56
N SER A 153 0.14 -6.97 8.04
CA SER A 153 0.33 -6.28 9.33
C SER A 153 -0.96 -5.62 9.80
N TRP A 154 -1.01 -5.33 11.10
CA TRP A 154 -1.97 -4.39 11.65
C TRP A 154 -1.26 -3.27 12.43
N THR A 155 -1.94 -2.14 12.55
CA THR A 155 -1.53 -1.01 13.41
C THR A 155 -2.76 -0.50 14.13
N LEU A 156 -2.65 -0.30 15.44
CA LEU A 156 -3.69 0.28 16.28
C LEU A 156 -3.18 1.61 16.86
N ILE A 157 -3.94 2.69 16.65
CA ILE A 157 -3.60 4.04 17.10
C ILE A 157 -4.78 4.59 17.89
N ALA A 158 -4.51 5.21 19.03
CA ALA A 158 -5.51 5.85 19.88
C ALA A 158 -5.21 7.35 20.07
N ASP A 159 -6.26 8.11 20.40
CA ASP A 159 -6.20 9.54 20.71
C ASP A 159 -5.41 9.83 21.99
N GLN A 160 -5.42 8.92 22.94
CA GLN A 160 -4.69 9.03 24.21
C GLN A 160 -4.14 7.69 24.66
N ALA A 161 -3.21 7.74 25.63
CA ALA A 161 -2.65 6.52 26.21
C ALA A 161 -3.71 5.78 27.01
N GLY A 162 -3.84 4.47 26.74
CA GLY A 162 -4.83 3.63 27.38
C GLY A 162 -4.55 2.16 27.12
N GLN A 163 -5.54 1.35 27.41
CA GLN A 163 -5.52 -0.09 27.17
C GLN A 163 -6.71 -0.47 26.30
N MET A 164 -6.49 -1.32 25.32
CA MET A 164 -7.55 -1.76 24.42
C MET A 164 -7.17 -3.09 23.77
N GLN A 165 -8.16 -3.90 23.49
CA GLN A 165 -8.02 -5.07 22.65
C GLN A 165 -9.18 -5.17 21.67
N PHE A 166 -8.84 -5.36 20.39
CA PHE A 166 -9.78 -5.67 19.33
C PHE A 166 -9.82 -7.15 19.01
N ASP A 167 -11.00 -7.63 18.62
CA ASP A 167 -11.14 -8.83 17.80
C ASP A 167 -11.67 -8.45 16.42
N ILE A 168 -11.04 -8.97 15.38
CA ILE A 168 -11.51 -8.82 14.01
C ILE A 168 -12.02 -10.19 13.59
N LYS A 169 -13.28 -10.21 13.17
CA LYS A 169 -13.97 -11.43 12.79
C LYS A 169 -14.35 -11.38 11.32
N LYS A 170 -14.53 -12.52 10.73
CA LYS A 170 -14.88 -12.65 9.30
C LYS A 170 -16.03 -13.63 9.11
N THR A 171 -16.86 -13.31 8.13
CA THR A 171 -17.86 -14.21 7.55
C THR A 171 -17.98 -13.92 6.04
N ASP A 172 -18.77 -14.70 5.33
CA ASP A 172 -19.19 -14.43 3.96
C ASP A 172 -20.72 -14.21 3.91
N TYR A 173 -21.22 -13.85 2.75
CA TYR A 173 -22.65 -13.57 2.55
C TYR A 173 -23.55 -14.76 2.87
N ALA A 174 -23.11 -15.98 2.56
CA ALA A 174 -23.91 -17.19 2.75
C ALA A 174 -24.01 -17.60 4.23
N ASN A 175 -22.97 -17.30 5.01
CA ASN A 175 -22.86 -17.68 6.41
C ASN A 175 -23.24 -16.55 7.40
N PHE A 176 -23.49 -15.34 6.89
CA PHE A 176 -23.94 -14.22 7.73
C PHE A 176 -25.22 -14.58 8.51
N PRO A 177 -25.33 -14.27 9.83
CA PRO A 177 -24.45 -13.46 10.68
C PRO A 177 -23.43 -14.26 11.51
N ASN A 178 -23.02 -15.45 11.09
CA ASN A 178 -22.09 -16.28 11.87
C ASN A 178 -20.65 -15.87 11.59
N PHE A 179 -20.05 -15.15 12.52
CA PHE A 179 -18.66 -14.65 12.41
C PHE A 179 -17.65 -15.53 13.15
N SER A 180 -16.45 -15.65 12.60
CA SER A 180 -15.30 -16.31 13.24
C SER A 180 -14.12 -15.34 13.35
N SER A 181 -13.42 -15.33 14.48
CA SER A 181 -12.21 -14.51 14.67
C SER A 181 -11.13 -14.92 13.68
N ILE A 182 -10.49 -13.91 13.08
CA ILE A 182 -9.31 -14.09 12.22
C ILE A 182 -8.01 -13.82 12.92
N CYS A 183 -8.04 -13.23 14.13
CA CYS A 183 -6.85 -12.83 14.89
C CYS A 183 -6.18 -13.96 15.66
N GLY A 184 -6.83 -15.11 15.80
CA GLY A 184 -6.35 -16.19 16.66
C GLY A 184 -6.08 -15.71 18.10
N THR A 185 -4.89 -15.99 18.61
CA THR A 185 -4.46 -15.54 19.94
C THR A 185 -3.75 -14.17 19.94
N GLU A 186 -3.36 -13.67 18.77
CA GLU A 186 -2.61 -12.41 18.58
C GLU A 186 -3.53 -11.26 18.22
N LYS A 187 -4.42 -10.88 19.13
CA LYS A 187 -5.40 -9.82 18.90
C LYS A 187 -4.75 -8.42 18.90
N PRO A 188 -5.16 -7.49 18.02
CA PRO A 188 -4.71 -6.11 18.07
C PRO A 188 -4.93 -5.49 19.45
N THR A 189 -3.85 -5.06 20.11
CA THR A 189 -3.86 -4.65 21.50
C THR A 189 -3.06 -3.36 21.71
N LEU A 190 -3.55 -2.45 22.55
CA LEU A 190 -2.81 -1.33 23.12
C LEU A 190 -2.62 -1.57 24.60
N GLY A 191 -1.39 -1.34 25.07
CA GLY A 191 -1.03 -1.54 26.47
C GLY A 191 -1.16 -3.00 26.92
N ASN A 192 -0.92 -3.22 28.19
CA ASN A 192 -1.04 -4.55 28.79
C ASN A 192 -1.83 -4.45 30.10
N ILE A 193 -3.00 -5.06 30.11
CA ILE A 193 -3.92 -5.00 31.25
C ILE A 193 -3.33 -5.68 32.48
N SER A 194 -2.55 -6.76 32.30
CA SER A 194 -1.97 -7.55 33.40
C SER A 194 -0.88 -6.82 34.16
N VAL A 195 -0.17 -5.87 33.48
CA VAL A 195 0.90 -5.07 34.09
C VAL A 195 0.54 -3.59 34.21
N GLY A 196 -0.69 -3.21 33.81
CA GLY A 196 -1.17 -1.83 33.88
C GLY A 196 -0.48 -0.84 32.93
N SER A 197 0.22 -1.32 31.89
CA SER A 197 0.84 -0.43 30.92
C SER A 197 -0.19 0.16 29.97
N SER A 198 0.00 1.45 29.61
CA SER A 198 -0.87 2.17 28.67
C SER A 198 -0.07 2.62 27.46
N GLU A 199 -0.66 2.47 26.28
CA GLU A 199 -0.04 2.81 24.98
C GLU A 199 -0.99 3.63 24.11
N ARG A 200 -0.42 4.34 23.13
CA ARG A 200 -1.20 5.10 22.12
C ARG A 200 -1.10 4.49 20.74
N ILE A 201 -0.08 3.68 20.51
CA ILE A 201 0.19 3.04 19.24
C ILE A 201 0.82 1.67 19.46
N ASN A 202 0.39 0.70 18.69
CA ASN A 202 1.01 -0.62 18.60
C ASN A 202 0.87 -1.16 17.18
N ARG A 203 1.79 -2.03 16.78
CA ARG A 203 1.84 -2.66 15.46
C ARG A 203 2.34 -4.09 15.58
N ASP A 204 1.80 -4.96 14.73
CA ASP A 204 2.35 -6.27 14.50
C ASP A 204 2.50 -6.55 13.00
N THR A 205 3.65 -7.11 12.64
CA THR A 205 4.01 -7.52 11.27
C THR A 205 4.28 -9.02 11.15
N ASN A 206 4.12 -9.77 12.26
CA ASN A 206 4.37 -11.21 12.33
C ASN A 206 3.11 -11.96 12.79
N LEU A 207 2.13 -12.05 11.92
CA LEU A 207 0.79 -12.58 12.20
C LEU A 207 0.78 -14.12 12.18
N THR A 208 1.35 -14.76 13.19
CA THR A 208 1.58 -16.22 13.20
C THR A 208 0.32 -17.05 13.45
N THR A 209 -0.66 -16.50 14.18
CA THR A 209 -1.90 -17.20 14.51
C THR A 209 -3.11 -16.71 13.72
N TRP A 210 -2.90 -15.71 12.84
CA TRP A 210 -3.97 -15.11 12.07
C TRP A 210 -4.39 -15.95 10.87
N ASN A 211 -5.70 -15.98 10.61
CA ASN A 211 -6.21 -16.31 9.28
C ASN A 211 -6.11 -15.07 8.39
N THR A 212 -4.98 -14.95 7.69
CA THR A 212 -4.61 -13.72 6.95
C THR A 212 -5.28 -13.58 5.59
N ASN A 213 -5.90 -14.63 5.04
CA ASN A 213 -6.48 -14.59 3.71
C ASN A 213 -7.87 -13.94 3.72
N LEU A 214 -8.03 -12.91 2.90
CA LEU A 214 -9.29 -12.20 2.67
C LEU A 214 -9.69 -12.30 1.20
N ASN A 215 -10.97 -12.45 0.94
CA ASN A 215 -11.54 -12.48 -0.41
C ASN A 215 -12.50 -11.30 -0.61
N ALA A 216 -12.62 -10.84 -1.85
CA ALA A 216 -13.69 -9.91 -2.21
C ALA A 216 -15.05 -10.56 -1.90
N GLY A 217 -15.93 -9.80 -1.24
CA GLY A 217 -17.21 -10.28 -0.74
C GLY A 217 -17.19 -10.78 0.71
N ASP A 218 -16.01 -10.96 1.34
CA ASP A 218 -15.94 -11.20 2.78
C ASP A 218 -16.51 -10.02 3.56
N ILE A 219 -17.11 -10.31 4.71
CA ILE A 219 -17.64 -9.32 5.65
C ILE A 219 -16.78 -9.38 6.90
N LEU A 220 -16.16 -8.26 7.25
CA LEU A 220 -15.39 -8.10 8.48
C LEU A 220 -16.25 -7.45 9.56
N GLN A 221 -16.14 -7.94 10.77
CA GLN A 221 -16.75 -7.36 11.97
C GLN A 221 -15.64 -6.95 12.95
N PHE A 222 -15.77 -5.74 13.48
CA PHE A 222 -14.82 -5.15 14.43
C PHE A 222 -15.46 -5.12 15.82
N GLU A 223 -14.85 -5.83 16.76
CA GLU A 223 -15.31 -5.90 18.14
C GLU A 223 -14.23 -5.40 19.10
N ILE A 224 -14.59 -4.54 20.04
CA ILE A 224 -13.76 -4.17 21.17
C ILE A 224 -14.00 -5.17 22.30
N ILE A 225 -12.96 -5.93 22.65
CA ILE A 225 -13.02 -6.88 23.80
C ILE A 225 -13.04 -6.09 25.10
N TYR A 226 -12.11 -5.15 25.24
CA TYR A 226 -12.06 -4.19 26.35
C TYR A 226 -11.41 -2.88 25.90
N SER A 227 -11.72 -1.81 26.61
CA SER A 227 -11.08 -0.50 26.46
C SER A 227 -11.04 0.24 27.77
N LEU A 228 -9.94 0.91 28.05
CA LEU A 228 -9.74 1.77 29.21
C LEU A 228 -9.05 3.07 28.79
N ASN A 229 -9.66 4.21 29.12
CA ASN A 229 -9.17 5.57 28.89
C ASN A 229 -9.02 5.96 27.39
N ILE A 230 -9.60 5.24 26.44
CA ILE A 230 -9.53 5.57 25.01
C ILE A 230 -10.91 6.03 24.55
N GLN A 231 -10.95 7.17 23.83
CA GLN A 231 -12.18 7.76 23.31
C GLN A 231 -12.29 7.57 21.79
N ARG A 232 -11.16 7.60 21.09
CA ARG A 232 -11.08 7.38 19.63
C ARG A 232 -9.89 6.53 19.27
N CYS A 233 -10.08 5.60 18.34
CA CYS A 233 -8.99 4.80 17.81
C CYS A 233 -9.20 4.46 16.33
N VAL A 234 -8.11 4.06 15.71
CA VAL A 234 -8.07 3.51 14.35
C VAL A 234 -7.34 2.19 14.39
N VAL A 235 -7.99 1.13 13.91
CA VAL A 235 -7.33 -0.13 13.57
C VAL A 235 -7.11 -0.16 12.06
N SER A 236 -5.86 -0.32 11.66
CA SER A 236 -5.43 -0.36 10.26
C SER A 236 -4.88 -1.75 9.95
N MET A 237 -5.34 -2.38 8.88
CA MET A 237 -4.78 -3.63 8.36
C MET A 237 -4.16 -3.38 7.00
N LYS A 238 -2.89 -3.73 6.83
CA LYS A 238 -2.21 -3.67 5.53
C LYS A 238 -2.34 -5.01 4.84
N LEU A 239 -2.81 -4.99 3.59
CA LEU A 239 -2.99 -6.14 2.74
C LEU A 239 -1.96 -6.12 1.62
N ALA A 240 -1.39 -7.29 1.29
CA ALA A 240 -0.78 -7.57 -0.01
C ALA A 240 -1.86 -8.16 -0.92
N LEU A 241 -2.03 -7.60 -2.13
CA LEU A 241 -3.03 -8.01 -3.13
C LEU A 241 -2.45 -9.01 -4.11
#